data_8185925ea1b24cb255a1410fa759729a
#
_entry.id   8185925ea1b24cb255a1410fa759729a
#
_cell.length_a   1.000
_cell.length_b   1.000
_cell.length_c   1.000
_cell.angle_alpha   90.00
_cell.angle_beta   90.00
_cell.angle_gamma   90.00
#
_symmetry.space_group_name_H-M   'P 1'
#
loop_
_entity.id
_entity.type
_entity.pdbx_description
1 polymer ?
#
loop_
_entity_poly.entity_id
_entity_poly.type
_entity_poly.pdbx_seq_one_letter_code
_entity_poly.pdbx_strand_id
1 'polypeptide(L)'
;MTAAPPPPGSRAQQRSRTEARILDAATRSFFDVGYERTTIRAVAAAAEVDAGLVMHYFGSKQALFQRVVDAAPLPEIDAAPGQAAEHILAGLAERLANEPVASLTILRSMLTNPEAADAVGTAAVRYQAQIAQAIPAEDADLRAAIISAVVLGITVSRHLLKTDALAEADPEQVVGLLRPAIRSLADGSGSGEGSPGAPG
;
A
#
# COMPACT_ATOMS: atom_id res chain seq x y z
N MET A 1 -36.30 40.23 2.26
CA MET A 1 -35.66 39.42 1.20
C MET A 1 -35.04 38.20 1.88
N THR A 2 -35.76 37.12 1.88
CA THR A 2 -35.29 35.84 2.48
C THR A 2 -34.47 35.12 1.42
N ALA A 3 -33.17 34.95 1.69
CA ALA A 3 -32.29 34.22 0.77
C ALA A 3 -32.76 32.77 0.65
N ALA A 4 -32.95 32.28 -0.57
CA ALA A 4 -33.33 30.91 -0.85
C ALA A 4 -32.26 29.96 -0.28
N PRO A 5 -32.64 28.81 0.31
CA PRO A 5 -31.69 27.81 0.80
C PRO A 5 -30.83 27.30 -0.35
N PRO A 6 -29.51 27.10 -0.15
CA PRO A 6 -28.64 26.61 -1.21
C PRO A 6 -29.09 25.21 -1.68
N PRO A 7 -28.91 24.87 -2.97
CA PRO A 7 -29.38 23.60 -3.54
C PRO A 7 -28.72 22.39 -2.83
N PRO A 8 -29.41 21.25 -2.73
CA PRO A 8 -28.95 20.09 -1.95
C PRO A 8 -27.58 19.51 -2.37
N GLY A 9 -27.15 19.75 -3.62
CA GLY A 9 -25.80 19.39 -4.08
C GLY A 9 -24.65 20.16 -3.42
N SER A 10 -24.89 21.37 -2.92
CA SER A 10 -23.83 22.24 -2.36
C SER A 10 -23.33 21.75 -0.98
N ARG A 11 -24.18 21.21 -0.13
CA ARG A 11 -23.82 20.69 1.21
C ARG A 11 -23.04 19.39 1.11
N ALA A 12 -23.46 18.46 0.25
CA ALA A 12 -22.76 17.22 0.00
C ALA A 12 -21.37 17.46 -0.62
N GLN A 13 -21.27 18.37 -1.59
CA GLN A 13 -20.00 18.75 -2.19
C GLN A 13 -19.07 19.46 -1.19
N GLN A 14 -19.60 20.32 -0.33
CA GLN A 14 -18.82 20.99 0.70
C GLN A 14 -18.30 20.00 1.74
N ARG A 15 -19.12 19.02 2.14
CA ARG A 15 -18.72 17.93 3.02
C ARG A 15 -17.58 17.12 2.40
N SER A 16 -17.73 16.67 1.16
CA SER A 16 -16.71 15.90 0.44
C SER A 16 -15.38 16.66 0.30
N ARG A 17 -15.43 17.96 0.00
CA ARG A 17 -14.22 18.80 -0.07
C ARG A 17 -13.52 18.94 1.27
N THR A 18 -14.28 19.09 2.36
CA THR A 18 -13.72 19.18 3.72
C THR A 18 -13.09 17.86 4.13
N GLU A 19 -13.75 16.74 3.86
CA GLU A 19 -13.22 15.40 4.13
C GLU A 19 -11.93 15.15 3.37
N ALA A 20 -11.87 15.50 2.08
CA ALA A 20 -10.67 15.39 1.26
C ALA A 20 -9.51 16.24 1.80
N ARG A 21 -9.76 17.48 2.23
CA ARG A 21 -8.74 18.35 2.84
C ARG A 21 -8.18 17.77 4.14
N ILE A 22 -9.04 17.21 4.98
CA ILE A 22 -8.62 16.57 6.23
C ILE A 22 -7.75 15.34 5.91
N LEU A 23 -8.18 14.51 4.97
CA LEU A 23 -7.46 13.31 4.58
C LEU A 23 -6.09 13.65 3.99
N ASP A 24 -5.99 14.66 3.15
CA ASP A 24 -4.73 15.15 2.56
C ASP A 24 -3.78 15.70 3.65
N ALA A 25 -4.28 16.50 4.58
CA ALA A 25 -3.49 16.99 5.73
C ALA A 25 -3.03 15.85 6.65
N ALA A 26 -3.90 14.87 6.89
CA ALA A 26 -3.58 13.67 7.67
C ALA A 26 -2.50 12.83 6.98
N THR A 27 -2.62 12.64 5.66
CA THR A 27 -1.64 11.93 4.84
C THR A 27 -0.26 12.55 5.01
N ARG A 28 -0.13 13.86 4.80
CA ARG A 28 1.15 14.56 5.01
C ARG A 28 1.66 14.39 6.44
N SER A 29 0.82 14.63 7.44
CA SER A 29 1.23 14.53 8.85
C SER A 29 1.72 13.13 9.22
N PHE A 30 1.00 12.08 8.81
CA PHE A 30 1.41 10.70 9.10
C PHE A 30 2.68 10.31 8.34
N PHE A 31 2.89 10.81 7.13
CA PHE A 31 4.08 10.52 6.35
C PHE A 31 5.32 11.26 6.86
N ASP A 32 5.16 12.52 7.31
CA ASP A 32 6.29 13.34 7.74
C ASP A 32 6.79 12.96 9.13
N VAL A 33 5.87 12.72 10.08
CA VAL A 33 6.24 12.52 11.49
C VAL A 33 5.87 11.15 12.07
N GLY A 34 5.15 10.33 11.32
CA GLY A 34 4.69 9.00 11.74
C GLY A 34 3.42 9.03 12.58
N TYR A 35 2.88 7.81 12.83
CA TYR A 35 1.63 7.65 13.57
C TYR A 35 1.71 8.27 14.97
N GLU A 36 2.74 7.96 15.76
CA GLU A 36 2.85 8.38 17.16
C GLU A 36 2.79 9.91 17.35
N ARG A 37 3.57 10.64 16.56
CA ARG A 37 3.72 12.09 16.69
C ARG A 37 2.60 12.90 16.03
N THR A 38 1.82 12.30 15.15
CA THR A 38 0.65 12.94 14.55
C THR A 38 -0.47 13.08 15.58
N THR A 39 -1.07 14.27 15.70
CA THR A 39 -2.23 14.52 16.57
C THR A 39 -3.41 15.03 15.77
N ILE A 40 -4.63 14.74 16.24
CA ILE A 40 -5.86 15.27 15.62
C ILE A 40 -5.86 16.80 15.55
N ARG A 41 -5.30 17.47 16.56
CA ARG A 41 -5.18 18.94 16.57
C ARG A 41 -4.21 19.45 15.48
N ALA A 42 -3.09 18.77 15.27
CA ALA A 42 -2.14 19.14 14.23
C ALA A 42 -2.75 18.95 12.82
N VAL A 43 -3.45 17.82 12.60
CA VAL A 43 -4.16 17.57 11.35
C VAL A 43 -5.25 18.63 11.11
N ALA A 44 -6.04 18.95 12.13
CA ALA A 44 -7.09 19.96 12.04
C ALA A 44 -6.53 21.35 11.68
N ALA A 45 -5.42 21.75 12.31
CA ALA A 45 -4.73 23.00 12.00
C ALA A 45 -4.21 23.02 10.55
N ALA A 46 -3.59 21.93 10.10
CA ALA A 46 -3.08 21.80 8.73
C ALA A 46 -4.20 21.76 7.68
N ALA A 47 -5.38 21.24 8.04
CA ALA A 47 -6.57 21.21 7.19
C ALA A 47 -7.41 22.50 7.29
N GLU A 48 -7.04 23.47 8.14
CA GLU A 48 -7.80 24.70 8.44
C GLU A 48 -9.25 24.40 8.86
N VAL A 49 -9.43 23.48 9.80
CA VAL A 49 -10.73 23.09 10.35
C VAL A 49 -10.65 22.97 11.88
N ASP A 50 -11.81 22.86 12.53
CA ASP A 50 -11.86 22.55 13.96
C ASP A 50 -11.55 21.07 14.22
N ALA A 51 -10.86 20.78 15.35
CA ALA A 51 -10.52 19.40 15.73
C ALA A 51 -11.75 18.53 15.99
N GLY A 52 -12.85 19.12 16.48
CA GLY A 52 -14.13 18.44 16.63
C GLY A 52 -14.71 17.99 15.30
N LEU A 53 -14.47 18.76 14.23
CA LEU A 53 -14.91 18.38 12.89
C LEU A 53 -14.12 17.17 12.35
N VAL A 54 -12.82 17.08 12.61
CA VAL A 54 -12.02 15.89 12.30
C VAL A 54 -12.55 14.67 13.02
N MET A 55 -12.82 14.79 14.31
CA MET A 55 -13.41 13.71 15.13
C MET A 55 -14.82 13.34 14.67
N HIS A 56 -15.62 14.31 14.24
CA HIS A 56 -16.95 14.04 13.68
C HIS A 56 -16.89 13.21 12.39
N TYR A 57 -15.93 13.46 11.49
CA TYR A 57 -15.81 12.72 10.21
C TYR A 57 -15.15 11.35 10.36
N PHE A 58 -14.17 11.23 11.21
CA PHE A 58 -13.31 10.05 11.28
C PHE A 58 -13.40 9.27 12.58
N GLY A 59 -13.96 9.84 13.64
CA GLY A 59 -14.18 9.20 14.92
C GLY A 59 -12.93 9.07 15.80
N SER A 60 -11.81 8.61 15.26
CA SER A 60 -10.55 8.43 16.01
C SER A 60 -9.33 8.68 15.13
N LYS A 61 -8.16 8.84 15.77
CA LYS A 61 -6.87 8.91 15.06
C LYS A 61 -6.58 7.62 14.31
N GLN A 62 -6.91 6.47 14.89
CA GLN A 62 -6.76 5.16 14.25
C GLN A 62 -7.63 5.06 13.00
N ALA A 63 -8.90 5.43 13.07
CA ALA A 63 -9.80 5.39 11.91
C ALA A 63 -9.37 6.38 10.82
N LEU A 64 -8.85 7.57 11.19
CA LEU A 64 -8.27 8.52 10.25
C LEU A 64 -7.02 7.92 9.56
N PHE A 65 -6.14 7.28 10.33
CA PHE A 65 -4.95 6.62 9.78
C PHE A 65 -5.32 5.46 8.83
N GLN A 66 -6.31 4.64 9.22
CA GLN A 66 -6.84 3.58 8.35
C GLN A 66 -7.31 4.16 7.01
N ARG A 67 -8.05 5.27 7.03
CA ARG A 67 -8.50 5.94 5.80
C ARG A 67 -7.33 6.45 4.95
N VAL A 68 -6.25 6.93 5.57
CA VAL A 68 -5.02 7.33 4.86
C VAL A 68 -4.35 6.12 4.21
N VAL A 69 -4.22 5.02 4.93
CA VAL A 69 -3.64 3.77 4.40
C VAL A 69 -4.50 3.21 3.26
N ASP A 70 -5.85 3.25 3.41
CA ASP A 70 -6.80 2.79 2.39
C ASP A 70 -6.79 3.65 1.13
N ALA A 71 -6.52 4.94 1.27
CA ALA A 71 -6.44 5.89 0.17
C ALA A 71 -5.04 5.92 -0.49
N ALA A 72 -4.04 5.28 0.13
CA ALA A 72 -2.72 5.18 -0.48
C ALA A 72 -2.83 4.40 -1.80
N PRO A 73 -2.27 4.92 -2.90
CA PRO A 73 -2.31 4.22 -4.18
C PRO A 73 -1.55 2.90 -4.05
N LEU A 74 -2.29 1.82 -3.91
CA LEU A 74 -1.75 0.50 -4.18
C LEU A 74 -1.69 0.36 -5.70
N PRO A 75 -0.63 -0.23 -6.28
CA PRO A 75 -0.62 -0.54 -7.69
C PRO A 75 -1.86 -1.39 -7.98
N GLU A 76 -2.75 -0.88 -8.82
CA GLU A 76 -3.86 -1.69 -9.31
C GLU A 76 -3.26 -2.81 -10.17
N ILE A 77 -3.48 -4.05 -9.78
CA ILE A 77 -3.10 -5.21 -10.60
C ILE A 77 -4.32 -5.52 -11.48
N ASP A 78 -4.62 -4.60 -12.39
CA ASP A 78 -5.55 -4.85 -13.50
C ASP A 78 -4.77 -5.51 -14.65
N ALA A 79 -4.25 -6.70 -14.37
CA ALA A 79 -3.45 -7.45 -15.34
C ALA A 79 -4.26 -8.63 -15.85
N ALA A 80 -4.36 -8.75 -17.18
CA ALA A 80 -4.84 -9.97 -17.79
C ALA A 80 -3.99 -11.16 -17.32
N PRO A 81 -4.55 -12.39 -17.28
CA PRO A 81 -3.81 -13.59 -16.93
C PRO A 81 -2.51 -13.68 -17.74
N GLY A 82 -1.37 -13.89 -17.06
CA GLY A 82 -0.03 -13.91 -17.66
C GLY A 82 0.69 -12.55 -17.71
N GLN A 83 0.07 -11.44 -17.31
CA GLN A 83 0.71 -10.12 -17.22
C GLN A 83 1.02 -9.68 -15.78
N ALA A 84 0.54 -10.42 -14.78
CA ALA A 84 0.71 -10.08 -13.38
C ALA A 84 2.19 -9.93 -12.97
N ALA A 85 3.05 -10.83 -13.46
CA ALA A 85 4.49 -10.79 -13.18
C ALA A 85 5.13 -9.47 -13.66
N GLU A 86 4.86 -9.05 -14.88
CA GLU A 86 5.45 -7.82 -15.43
C GLU A 86 4.92 -6.58 -14.74
N HIS A 87 3.64 -6.58 -14.35
CA HIS A 87 3.04 -5.47 -13.59
C HIS A 87 3.68 -5.32 -12.19
N ILE A 88 3.87 -6.43 -11.49
CA ILE A 88 4.54 -6.47 -10.19
C ILE A 88 6.00 -5.99 -10.32
N LEU A 89 6.72 -6.45 -11.35
CA LEU A 89 8.11 -6.07 -11.59
C LEU A 89 8.25 -4.60 -11.96
N ALA A 90 7.33 -4.04 -12.76
CA ALA A 90 7.29 -2.61 -13.06
C ALA A 90 7.06 -1.76 -11.81
N GLY A 91 6.10 -2.15 -10.96
CA GLY A 91 5.86 -1.49 -9.68
C GLY A 91 7.04 -1.60 -8.71
N LEU A 92 7.80 -2.69 -8.76
CA LEU A 92 9.05 -2.82 -7.99
C LEU A 92 10.12 -1.88 -8.53
N ALA A 93 10.33 -1.83 -9.86
CA ALA A 93 11.30 -0.92 -10.49
C ALA A 93 11.07 0.53 -10.08
N GLU A 94 9.82 0.99 -10.12
CA GLU A 94 9.44 2.33 -9.70
C GLU A 94 9.78 2.61 -8.23
N ARG A 95 9.48 1.66 -7.32
CA ARG A 95 9.81 1.77 -5.89
C ARG A 95 11.31 1.76 -5.62
N LEU A 96 12.10 1.07 -6.45
CA LEU A 96 13.56 1.05 -6.32
C LEU A 96 14.20 2.31 -6.88
N ALA A 97 13.62 2.90 -7.93
CA ALA A 97 14.10 4.15 -8.52
C ALA A 97 13.79 5.38 -7.65
N ASN A 98 12.64 5.37 -6.96
CA ASN A 98 12.18 6.48 -6.13
C ASN A 98 12.13 6.04 -4.67
N GLU A 99 12.74 6.83 -3.74
CA GLU A 99 12.66 6.54 -2.32
C GLU A 99 11.18 6.68 -1.86
N PRO A 100 10.53 5.59 -1.42
CA PRO A 100 9.13 5.64 -1.01
C PRO A 100 9.00 6.15 0.44
N VAL A 101 9.41 7.40 0.69
CA VAL A 101 9.49 8.02 2.03
C VAL A 101 8.20 7.83 2.82
N ALA A 102 7.07 8.01 2.15
CA ALA A 102 5.75 7.81 2.73
C ALA A 102 5.53 6.38 3.23
N SER A 103 5.82 5.38 2.38
CA SER A 103 5.68 3.96 2.73
C SER A 103 6.64 3.56 3.84
N LEU A 104 7.85 4.08 3.85
CA LEU A 104 8.84 3.79 4.91
C LEU A 104 8.42 4.37 6.26
N THR A 105 7.82 5.56 6.30
CA THR A 105 7.31 6.14 7.55
C THR A 105 6.15 5.32 8.11
N ILE A 106 5.26 4.84 7.24
CA ILE A 106 4.17 3.92 7.63
C ILE A 106 4.75 2.61 8.16
N LEU A 107 5.72 2.00 7.47
CA LEU A 107 6.39 0.77 7.92
C LEU A 107 7.08 0.94 9.27
N ARG A 108 7.75 2.06 9.52
CA ARG A 108 8.31 2.37 10.85
C ARG A 108 7.22 2.47 11.91
N SER A 109 6.11 3.12 11.59
CA SER A 109 4.99 3.27 12.54
C SER A 109 4.39 1.92 12.93
N MET A 110 4.28 0.95 12.00
CA MET A 110 3.76 -0.39 12.32
C MET A 110 4.68 -1.19 13.26
N LEU A 111 5.99 -0.93 13.26
CA LEU A 111 6.94 -1.61 14.15
C LEU A 111 6.84 -1.13 15.59
N THR A 112 6.28 0.05 15.82
CA THR A 112 6.24 0.70 17.14
C THR A 112 4.82 0.86 17.69
N ASN A 113 3.79 0.68 16.86
CA ASN A 113 2.40 0.90 17.24
C ASN A 113 1.46 -0.18 16.69
N PRO A 114 0.74 -0.92 17.58
CA PRO A 114 -0.17 -1.98 17.16
C PRO A 114 -1.32 -1.50 16.25
N GLU A 115 -1.88 -0.31 16.52
CA GLU A 115 -2.98 0.24 15.69
C GLU A 115 -2.52 0.54 14.26
N ALA A 116 -1.27 1.02 14.10
CA ALA A 116 -0.67 1.22 12.79
C ALA A 116 -0.37 -0.14 12.12
N ALA A 117 0.06 -1.14 12.87
CA ALA A 117 0.30 -2.48 12.36
C ALA A 117 -1.00 -3.12 11.83
N ASP A 118 -2.11 -3.00 12.55
CA ASP A 118 -3.42 -3.51 12.12
C ASP A 118 -3.90 -2.85 10.83
N ALA A 119 -3.76 -1.51 10.72
CA ALA A 119 -4.15 -0.77 9.53
C ALA A 119 -3.35 -1.20 8.29
N VAL A 120 -2.03 -1.30 8.44
CA VAL A 120 -1.13 -1.72 7.34
C VAL A 120 -1.35 -3.19 6.99
N GLY A 121 -1.54 -4.05 7.99
CA GLY A 121 -1.86 -5.46 7.78
C GLY A 121 -3.13 -5.67 6.96
N THR A 122 -4.18 -4.92 7.27
CA THR A 122 -5.44 -4.94 6.51
C THR A 122 -5.23 -4.53 5.05
N ALA A 123 -4.46 -3.48 4.79
CA ALA A 123 -4.15 -3.05 3.42
C ALA A 123 -3.28 -4.08 2.68
N ALA A 124 -2.31 -4.69 3.37
CA ALA A 124 -1.45 -5.73 2.79
C ALA A 124 -2.27 -6.96 2.37
N VAL A 125 -3.22 -7.43 3.19
CA VAL A 125 -4.12 -8.54 2.85
C VAL A 125 -4.94 -8.23 1.61
N ARG A 126 -5.47 -7.02 1.47
CA ARG A 126 -6.22 -6.61 0.26
C ARG A 126 -5.34 -6.61 -0.99
N TYR A 127 -4.11 -6.10 -0.88
CA TYR A 127 -3.16 -6.11 -1.99
C TYR A 127 -2.78 -7.53 -2.39
N GLN A 128 -2.53 -8.42 -1.43
CA GLN A 128 -2.27 -9.84 -1.68
C GLN A 128 -3.45 -10.52 -2.39
N ALA A 129 -4.69 -10.21 -1.98
CA ALA A 129 -5.87 -10.75 -2.64
C ALA A 129 -5.99 -10.31 -4.11
N GLN A 130 -5.61 -9.08 -4.44
CA GLN A 130 -5.56 -8.62 -5.84
C GLN A 130 -4.51 -9.38 -6.66
N ILE A 131 -3.30 -9.59 -6.09
CA ILE A 131 -2.27 -10.41 -6.74
C ILE A 131 -2.78 -11.84 -6.95
N ALA A 132 -3.37 -12.46 -5.93
CA ALA A 132 -3.86 -13.83 -5.98
C ALA A 132 -4.92 -14.02 -7.09
N GLN A 133 -5.82 -13.06 -7.28
CA GLN A 133 -6.84 -13.10 -8.34
C GLN A 133 -6.25 -13.15 -9.76
N ALA A 134 -5.02 -12.65 -9.94
CA ALA A 134 -4.34 -12.66 -11.23
C ALA A 134 -3.46 -13.91 -11.45
N ILE A 135 -3.33 -14.80 -10.44
CA ILE A 135 -2.51 -16.01 -10.50
C ILE A 135 -3.38 -17.23 -10.78
N PRO A 136 -3.21 -17.93 -11.91
CA PRO A 136 -4.01 -19.11 -12.26
C PRO A 136 -3.47 -20.40 -11.60
N ALA A 137 -3.49 -20.48 -10.25
CA ALA A 137 -3.00 -21.62 -9.49
C ALA A 137 -3.87 -21.88 -8.25
N GLU A 138 -3.95 -23.13 -7.78
CA GLU A 138 -4.69 -23.49 -6.58
C GLU A 138 -4.08 -22.88 -5.30
N ASP A 139 -2.76 -22.65 -5.29
CA ASP A 139 -1.99 -22.04 -4.20
C ASP A 139 -1.75 -20.52 -4.42
N ALA A 140 -2.65 -19.85 -5.16
CA ALA A 140 -2.52 -18.42 -5.54
C ALA A 140 -2.32 -17.49 -4.33
N ASP A 141 -3.02 -17.73 -3.22
CA ASP A 141 -2.88 -16.91 -2.01
C ASP A 141 -1.47 -17.00 -1.41
N LEU A 142 -0.89 -18.21 -1.35
CA LEU A 142 0.46 -18.41 -0.85
C LEU A 142 1.50 -17.77 -1.78
N ARG A 143 1.32 -17.91 -3.09
CA ARG A 143 2.20 -17.28 -4.10
C ARG A 143 2.15 -15.77 -4.01
N ALA A 144 0.96 -15.19 -3.88
CA ALA A 144 0.77 -13.75 -3.70
C ALA A 144 1.43 -13.25 -2.40
N ALA A 145 1.33 -14.01 -1.31
CA ALA A 145 2.01 -13.69 -0.05
C ALA A 145 3.54 -13.72 -0.19
N ILE A 146 4.10 -14.72 -0.88
CA ILE A 146 5.54 -14.82 -1.14
C ILE A 146 6.02 -13.66 -2.01
N ILE A 147 5.31 -13.34 -3.10
CA ILE A 147 5.62 -12.20 -3.97
C ILE A 147 5.65 -10.90 -3.16
N SER A 148 4.61 -10.67 -2.35
CA SER A 148 4.50 -9.47 -1.50
C SER A 148 5.64 -9.38 -0.49
N ALA A 149 6.02 -10.51 0.13
CA ALA A 149 7.13 -10.56 1.08
C ALA A 149 8.48 -10.26 0.42
N VAL A 150 8.73 -10.77 -0.79
CA VAL A 150 9.95 -10.49 -1.57
C VAL A 150 10.02 -9.01 -1.94
N VAL A 151 8.95 -8.44 -2.50
CA VAL A 151 8.88 -7.02 -2.88
C VAL A 151 9.09 -6.12 -1.66
N LEU A 152 8.43 -6.41 -0.55
CA LEU A 152 8.59 -5.67 0.70
C LEU A 152 10.02 -5.79 1.24
N GLY A 153 10.57 -7.00 1.29
CA GLY A 153 11.91 -7.26 1.82
C GLY A 153 12.98 -6.50 1.05
N ILE A 154 12.92 -6.48 -0.28
CA ILE A 154 13.87 -5.75 -1.13
C ILE A 154 13.72 -4.24 -0.94
N THR A 155 12.49 -3.73 -0.90
CA THR A 155 12.22 -2.30 -0.67
C THR A 155 12.77 -1.84 0.69
N VAL A 156 12.53 -2.61 1.74
CA VAL A 156 13.06 -2.34 3.10
C VAL A 156 14.57 -2.41 3.12
N SER A 157 15.17 -3.44 2.52
CA SER A 157 16.64 -3.61 2.50
C SER A 157 17.34 -2.48 1.76
N ARG A 158 16.77 -2.00 0.64
CA ARG A 158 17.32 -0.90 -0.12
C ARG A 158 17.21 0.44 0.60
N HIS A 159 16.02 0.80 1.05
CA HIS A 159 15.74 2.16 1.49
C HIS A 159 15.81 2.36 3.01
N LEU A 160 15.47 1.33 3.81
CA LEU A 160 15.47 1.44 5.26
C LEU A 160 16.75 0.91 5.90
N LEU A 161 17.16 -0.31 5.51
CA LEU A 161 18.40 -0.92 6.02
C LEU A 161 19.64 -0.42 5.28
N LYS A 162 19.47 0.05 4.04
CA LYS A 162 20.52 0.59 3.18
C LYS A 162 21.69 -0.39 3.05
N THR A 163 21.37 -1.67 2.79
CA THR A 163 22.40 -2.69 2.56
C THR A 163 23.14 -2.37 1.27
N ASP A 164 24.47 -2.27 1.34
CA ASP A 164 25.33 -1.72 0.29
C ASP A 164 25.01 -2.26 -1.12
N ALA A 165 24.94 -3.59 -1.26
CA ALA A 165 24.69 -4.23 -2.55
C ALA A 165 23.34 -3.85 -3.17
N LEU A 166 22.26 -3.67 -2.36
CA LEU A 166 20.93 -3.29 -2.85
C LEU A 166 20.78 -1.78 -2.97
N ALA A 167 21.44 -1.00 -2.09
CA ALA A 167 21.35 0.45 -2.12
C ALA A 167 21.99 1.03 -3.38
N GLU A 168 23.09 0.44 -3.84
CA GLU A 168 23.86 0.90 -4.99
C GLU A 168 23.44 0.23 -6.33
N ALA A 169 22.67 -0.87 -6.28
CA ALA A 169 22.28 -1.60 -7.48
C ALA A 169 21.38 -0.77 -8.40
N ASP A 170 21.56 -0.93 -9.69
CA ASP A 170 20.59 -0.42 -10.68
C ASP A 170 19.23 -1.11 -10.47
N PRO A 171 18.11 -0.37 -10.36
CA PRO A 171 16.77 -0.94 -10.26
C PRO A 171 16.47 -2.01 -11.32
N GLU A 172 16.84 -1.77 -12.57
CA GLU A 172 16.63 -2.70 -13.66
C GLU A 172 17.42 -4.01 -13.50
N GLN A 173 18.63 -3.93 -12.94
CA GLN A 173 19.43 -5.12 -12.62
C GLN A 173 18.75 -5.98 -11.54
N VAL A 174 18.22 -5.36 -10.49
CA VAL A 174 17.50 -6.06 -9.42
C VAL A 174 16.25 -6.74 -9.98
N VAL A 175 15.48 -6.01 -10.78
CA VAL A 175 14.27 -6.53 -11.43
C VAL A 175 14.61 -7.68 -12.39
N GLY A 176 15.68 -7.54 -13.17
CA GLY A 176 16.15 -8.58 -14.09
C GLY A 176 16.47 -9.90 -13.38
N LEU A 177 17.14 -9.84 -12.22
CA LEU A 177 17.46 -11.01 -11.40
C LEU A 177 16.22 -11.66 -10.77
N LEU A 178 15.20 -10.89 -10.46
CA LEU A 178 13.96 -11.38 -9.84
C LEU A 178 12.95 -11.91 -10.85
N ARG A 179 13.00 -11.44 -12.08
CA ARG A 179 12.03 -11.76 -13.13
C ARG A 179 11.71 -13.25 -13.25
N PRO A 180 12.68 -14.18 -13.32
CA PRO A 180 12.37 -15.62 -13.42
C PRO A 180 11.56 -16.14 -12.23
N ALA A 181 11.91 -15.71 -11.01
CA ALA A 181 11.23 -16.14 -9.78
C ALA A 181 9.80 -15.58 -9.70
N ILE A 182 9.63 -14.29 -10.00
CA ILE A 182 8.29 -13.66 -9.96
C ILE A 182 7.40 -14.26 -11.06
N ARG A 183 7.92 -14.53 -12.27
CA ARG A 183 7.16 -15.22 -13.33
C ARG A 183 6.76 -16.62 -12.90
N SER A 184 7.66 -17.43 -12.35
CA SER A 184 7.35 -18.77 -11.87
C SER A 184 6.25 -18.79 -10.82
N LEU A 185 6.24 -17.79 -9.93
CA LEU A 185 5.19 -17.64 -8.91
C LEU A 185 3.87 -17.15 -9.51
N ALA A 186 3.90 -16.20 -10.44
CA ALA A 186 2.71 -15.56 -10.98
C ALA A 186 2.05 -16.38 -12.12
N ASP A 187 2.83 -17.14 -12.90
CA ASP A 187 2.30 -17.93 -14.02
C ASP A 187 1.78 -19.32 -13.59
N GLY A 188 1.90 -19.68 -12.32
CA GLY A 188 1.43 -20.97 -11.81
C GLY A 188 2.24 -22.19 -12.29
N SER A 189 3.34 -22.00 -13.04
CA SER A 189 4.15 -23.05 -13.64
C SER A 189 5.15 -23.65 -12.64
N GLY A 190 4.66 -24.32 -11.61
CA GLY A 190 5.50 -24.95 -10.59
C GLY A 190 4.96 -26.23 -9.97
N SER A 191 3.83 -26.74 -10.44
CA SER A 191 3.16 -27.89 -9.80
C SER A 191 2.95 -29.08 -10.75
N GLY A 192 3.94 -29.42 -11.58
CA GLY A 192 3.70 -30.46 -12.59
C GLY A 192 4.89 -31.30 -13.08
N GLU A 193 5.94 -31.53 -12.26
CA GLU A 193 6.91 -32.55 -12.59
C GLU A 193 7.34 -33.32 -11.34
N GLY A 194 6.67 -34.43 -11.07
CA GLY A 194 7.02 -35.32 -9.97
C GLY A 194 6.07 -36.48 -9.83
N SER A 195 5.58 -37.08 -10.93
CA SER A 195 5.06 -38.45 -10.85
C SER A 195 6.22 -39.41 -11.17
N PRO A 196 6.82 -40.07 -10.19
CA PRO A 196 7.73 -41.17 -10.50
C PRO A 196 6.88 -42.30 -11.04
N GLY A 197 7.04 -42.62 -12.35
CA GLY A 197 6.50 -43.80 -12.95
C GLY A 197 6.90 -45.04 -12.14
N ALA A 198 5.93 -45.81 -11.68
CA ALA A 198 6.13 -47.10 -11.08
C ALA A 198 6.70 -48.05 -12.16
N PRO A 199 7.80 -48.78 -11.88
CA PRO A 199 8.22 -49.84 -12.73
C PRO A 199 7.29 -51.04 -12.51
N GLY A 200 6.69 -51.57 -13.60
CA GLY A 200 6.00 -52.86 -13.60
C GLY A 200 6.96 -54.06 -13.51
#